data_bf7a662e015e499b290116cdc216493a
#
_entry.id   bf7a662e015e499b290116cdc216493a
#
_cell.length_a   1.000
_cell.length_b   1.000
_cell.length_c   1.000
_cell.angle_alpha   90.00
_cell.angle_beta   90.00
_cell.angle_gamma   90.00
#
_symmetry.space_group_name_H-M   'P 1'
#
loop_
_entity.id
_entity.type
_entity.pdbx_description
1 polymer ?
#
loop_
_entity_poly.entity_id
_entity_poly.type
_entity_poly.pdbx_seq_one_letter_code
_entity_poly.pdbx_strand_id
1 'polypeptide(L)'
;EEAVADIMEAIQMAENQEKLFQAIGEAKQYYLQYTKVTEEGNAVQMKEYLADRINSEYSNPNFALVQLADELHISENRLYKDFKSYFGITFSEFLEQVRIRNACRLLREGCPVKEVAEQTGYGSDYSFRRAFKRVMGITPSNLKKTE
;
A
#
# COMPACT_ATOMS: atom_id res chain seq x y z
N GLU A 1 -26.43 -5.52 13.32
CA GLU A 1 -26.97 -5.22 14.68
C GLU A 1 -28.14 -6.18 14.99
N GLU A 2 -29.08 -6.41 14.06
CA GLU A 2 -30.23 -7.30 14.22
C GLU A 2 -29.80 -8.76 14.54
N ALA A 3 -28.85 -9.30 13.78
CA ALA A 3 -28.35 -10.68 14.00
C ALA A 3 -27.66 -10.88 15.37
N VAL A 4 -27.05 -9.83 15.94
CA VAL A 4 -26.47 -9.89 17.29
C VAL A 4 -27.56 -9.90 18.34
N ALA A 5 -28.62 -9.14 18.15
CA ALA A 5 -29.77 -9.13 19.04
C ALA A 5 -30.46 -10.51 19.07
N ASP A 6 -30.67 -11.13 17.91
CA ASP A 6 -31.27 -12.47 17.79
C ASP A 6 -30.42 -13.54 18.49
N ILE A 7 -29.11 -13.48 18.36
CA ILE A 7 -28.18 -14.40 19.03
C ILE A 7 -28.21 -14.19 20.55
N MET A 8 -28.23 -12.96 21.02
CA MET A 8 -28.31 -12.62 22.45
C MET A 8 -29.64 -13.11 23.05
N GLU A 9 -30.74 -12.95 22.32
CA GLU A 9 -32.05 -13.47 22.73
C GLU A 9 -32.04 -15.01 22.81
N ALA A 10 -31.45 -15.68 21.82
CA ALA A 10 -31.29 -17.13 21.82
C ALA A 10 -30.45 -17.63 23.01
N ILE A 11 -29.39 -16.91 23.38
CA ILE A 11 -28.57 -17.21 24.56
C ILE A 11 -29.40 -17.05 25.85
N GLN A 12 -30.17 -15.99 25.92
CA GLN A 12 -30.99 -15.70 27.12
C GLN A 12 -32.15 -16.70 27.26
N MET A 13 -32.69 -17.19 26.14
CA MET A 13 -33.77 -18.17 26.10
C MET A 13 -33.32 -19.63 26.17
N ALA A 14 -32.02 -19.88 26.20
CA ALA A 14 -31.49 -21.25 26.20
C ALA A 14 -31.78 -21.97 27.55
N GLU A 15 -32.80 -22.83 27.54
CA GLU A 15 -33.20 -23.61 28.73
C GLU A 15 -32.31 -24.82 28.98
N ASN A 16 -31.43 -25.20 28.04
CA ASN A 16 -30.54 -26.34 28.18
C ASN A 16 -29.16 -26.09 27.52
N GLN A 17 -28.18 -26.91 27.88
CA GLN A 17 -26.79 -26.79 27.43
C GLN A 17 -26.63 -26.82 25.92
N GLU A 18 -27.44 -27.60 25.22
CA GLU A 18 -27.35 -27.83 23.79
C GLU A 18 -27.72 -26.56 22.99
N LYS A 19 -28.78 -25.86 23.40
CA LYS A 19 -29.17 -24.57 22.80
C LYS A 19 -28.15 -23.48 23.07
N LEU A 20 -27.53 -23.49 24.23
CA LEU A 20 -26.47 -22.55 24.58
C LEU A 20 -25.23 -22.75 23.71
N PHE A 21 -24.80 -23.98 23.50
CA PHE A 21 -23.67 -24.29 22.61
C PHE A 21 -23.94 -23.89 21.16
N GLN A 22 -25.15 -24.10 20.66
CA GLN A 22 -25.54 -23.67 19.33
C GLN A 22 -25.48 -22.15 19.19
N ALA A 23 -26.06 -21.40 20.13
CA ALA A 23 -26.06 -19.95 20.11
C ALA A 23 -24.62 -19.34 20.18
N ILE A 24 -23.74 -19.95 20.98
CA ILE A 24 -22.32 -19.58 21.03
C ILE A 24 -21.63 -19.86 19.69
N GLY A 25 -21.92 -20.96 19.04
CA GLY A 25 -21.40 -21.34 17.72
C GLY A 25 -21.79 -20.31 16.64
N GLU A 26 -23.05 -19.91 16.63
CA GLU A 26 -23.58 -18.92 15.69
C GLU A 26 -22.96 -17.52 15.94
N ALA A 27 -22.86 -17.10 17.19
CA ALA A 27 -22.18 -15.86 17.55
C ALA A 27 -20.71 -15.83 17.13
N LYS A 28 -20.01 -16.93 17.30
CA LYS A 28 -18.61 -17.07 16.85
C LYS A 28 -18.47 -16.97 15.34
N GLN A 29 -19.35 -17.62 14.58
CA GLN A 29 -19.38 -17.56 13.12
C GLN A 29 -19.65 -16.13 12.63
N TYR A 30 -20.64 -15.44 13.21
CA TYR A 30 -20.98 -14.07 12.90
C TYR A 30 -19.80 -13.13 13.18
N TYR A 31 -19.15 -13.26 14.33
CA TYR A 31 -17.97 -12.46 14.68
C TYR A 31 -16.81 -12.67 13.70
N LEU A 32 -16.52 -13.92 13.34
CA LEU A 32 -15.45 -14.23 12.37
C LEU A 32 -15.74 -13.66 10.98
N GLN A 33 -16.98 -13.73 10.52
CA GLN A 33 -17.39 -13.15 9.24
C GLN A 33 -17.30 -11.62 9.26
N TYR A 34 -17.76 -10.99 10.33
CA TYR A 34 -17.72 -9.53 10.51
C TYR A 34 -16.26 -9.01 10.55
N THR A 35 -15.38 -9.64 11.32
CA THR A 35 -13.96 -9.25 11.40
C THR A 35 -13.25 -9.42 10.07
N LYS A 36 -13.54 -10.47 9.32
CA LYS A 36 -12.96 -10.69 8.00
C LYS A 36 -13.36 -9.61 6.98
N VAL A 37 -14.63 -9.23 6.95
CA VAL A 37 -15.13 -8.15 6.09
C VAL A 37 -14.52 -6.80 6.48
N THR A 38 -14.36 -6.51 7.75
CA THR A 38 -13.72 -5.26 8.22
C THR A 38 -12.23 -5.24 7.95
N GLU A 39 -11.54 -6.37 8.08
CA GLU A 39 -10.11 -6.47 7.74
C GLU A 39 -9.86 -6.27 6.24
N GLU A 40 -10.67 -6.88 5.37
CA GLU A 40 -10.59 -6.68 3.92
C GLU A 40 -10.88 -5.23 3.52
N GLY A 41 -11.91 -4.60 4.10
CA GLY A 41 -12.21 -3.19 3.88
C GLY A 41 -11.09 -2.26 4.34
N ASN A 42 -10.52 -2.51 5.50
CA ASN A 42 -9.38 -1.77 6.03
C ASN A 42 -8.13 -1.95 5.16
N ALA A 43 -7.90 -3.15 4.62
CA ALA A 43 -6.77 -3.41 3.72
C ALA A 43 -6.88 -2.64 2.41
N VAL A 44 -8.08 -2.55 1.82
CA VAL A 44 -8.33 -1.77 0.59
C VAL A 44 -8.06 -0.28 0.84
N GLN A 45 -8.64 0.28 1.89
CA GLN A 45 -8.42 1.69 2.27
C GLN A 45 -6.95 1.99 2.56
N MET A 46 -6.25 1.07 3.23
CA MET A 46 -4.82 1.22 3.52
C MET A 46 -3.98 1.20 2.24
N LYS A 47 -4.28 0.32 1.29
CA LYS A 47 -3.61 0.28 -0.02
C LYS A 47 -3.77 1.59 -0.78
N GLU A 48 -4.99 2.11 -0.85
CA GLU A 48 -5.29 3.39 -1.50
C GLU A 48 -4.52 4.53 -0.83
N TYR A 49 -4.58 4.64 0.49
CA TYR A 49 -3.84 5.64 1.26
C TYR A 49 -2.34 5.60 0.96
N LEU A 50 -1.71 4.41 1.05
CA LEU A 50 -0.28 4.26 0.82
C LEU A 50 0.10 4.61 -0.63
N ALA A 51 -0.68 4.18 -1.61
CA ALA A 51 -0.45 4.52 -3.02
C ALA A 51 -0.56 6.03 -3.28
N ASP A 52 -1.56 6.69 -2.72
CA ASP A 52 -1.76 8.14 -2.86
C ASP A 52 -0.64 8.93 -2.20
N ARG A 53 -0.21 8.52 -0.99
CA ARG A 53 0.94 9.15 -0.31
C ARG A 53 2.23 9.02 -1.12
N ILE A 54 2.51 7.85 -1.69
CA ILE A 54 3.69 7.67 -2.53
C ILE A 54 3.59 8.49 -3.82
N ASN A 55 2.43 8.55 -4.46
CA ASN A 55 2.23 9.37 -5.65
C ASN A 55 2.31 10.89 -5.38
N SER A 56 2.02 11.34 -4.17
CA SER A 56 2.19 12.75 -3.79
C SER A 56 3.63 13.10 -3.40
N GLU A 57 4.37 12.17 -2.80
CA GLU A 57 5.69 12.41 -2.20
C GLU A 57 6.88 11.87 -3.02
N TYR A 58 6.65 11.22 -4.16
CA TYR A 58 7.73 10.56 -4.92
C TYR A 58 8.88 11.48 -5.32
N SER A 59 8.61 12.78 -5.50
CA SER A 59 9.61 13.80 -5.85
C SER A 59 10.50 14.22 -4.67
N ASN A 60 10.10 13.91 -3.45
CA ASN A 60 10.91 14.17 -2.26
C ASN A 60 12.04 13.13 -2.16
N PRO A 61 13.33 13.54 -2.25
CA PRO A 61 14.45 12.59 -2.20
C PRO A 61 14.60 11.90 -0.83
N ASN A 62 14.05 12.51 0.24
CA ASN A 62 14.14 11.99 1.61
C ASN A 62 12.91 11.15 1.99
N PHE A 63 11.96 10.96 1.09
CA PHE A 63 10.76 10.19 1.39
C PHE A 63 11.11 8.70 1.60
N ALA A 64 10.74 8.17 2.76
CA ALA A 64 11.07 6.83 3.20
C ALA A 64 9.90 6.18 3.96
N LEU A 65 9.94 4.85 4.10
CA LEU A 65 8.90 4.07 4.76
C LEU A 65 8.66 4.50 6.21
N VAL A 66 9.70 4.94 6.92
CA VAL A 66 9.61 5.39 8.31
C VAL A 66 8.62 6.56 8.48
N GLN A 67 8.56 7.49 7.53
CA GLN A 67 7.62 8.61 7.59
C GLN A 67 6.16 8.15 7.52
N LEU A 68 5.87 7.18 6.65
CA LEU A 68 4.54 6.57 6.58
C LEU A 68 4.20 5.78 7.86
N ALA A 69 5.18 5.09 8.43
CA ALA A 69 4.99 4.36 9.68
C ALA A 69 4.67 5.31 10.85
N ASP A 70 5.36 6.45 10.91
CA ASP A 70 5.12 7.50 11.91
C ASP A 70 3.72 8.13 11.74
N GLU A 71 3.32 8.44 10.51
CA GLU A 71 1.97 8.95 10.19
C GLU A 71 0.86 7.98 10.61
N LEU A 72 1.10 6.69 10.46
CA LEU A 72 0.15 5.62 10.79
C LEU A 72 0.24 5.16 12.24
N HIS A 73 1.19 5.68 13.03
CA HIS A 73 1.45 5.27 14.42
C HIS A 73 1.72 3.77 14.59
N ILE A 74 2.43 3.17 13.63
CA ILE A 74 2.87 1.77 13.65
C ILE A 74 4.38 1.67 13.50
N SER A 75 4.96 0.50 13.83
CA SER A 75 6.39 0.29 13.62
C SER A 75 6.72 0.14 12.13
N GLU A 76 7.90 0.64 11.72
CA GLU A 76 8.40 0.49 10.35
C GLU A 76 8.44 -0.98 9.90
N ASN A 77 8.85 -1.89 10.80
CA ASN A 77 8.90 -3.32 10.52
C ASN A 77 7.50 -3.91 10.24
N ARG A 78 6.47 -3.43 10.95
CA ARG A 78 5.08 -3.81 10.68
C ARG A 78 4.66 -3.31 9.30
N LEU A 79 4.86 -2.03 9.03
CA LEU A 79 4.47 -1.44 7.75
C LEU A 79 5.21 -2.09 6.57
N TYR A 80 6.49 -2.45 6.74
CA TYR A 80 7.25 -3.18 5.71
C TYR A 80 6.58 -4.50 5.31
N LYS A 81 6.14 -5.29 6.30
CA LYS A 81 5.45 -6.57 6.06
C LYS A 81 4.08 -6.37 5.43
N ASP A 82 3.30 -5.44 5.96
CA ASP A 82 1.96 -5.11 5.46
C ASP A 82 2.04 -4.59 4.03
N PHE A 83 2.98 -3.69 3.73
CA PHE A 83 3.21 -3.16 2.39
C PHE A 83 3.52 -4.26 1.37
N LYS A 84 4.44 -5.15 1.70
CA LYS A 84 4.79 -6.29 0.85
C LYS A 84 3.61 -7.24 0.64
N SER A 85 2.79 -7.44 1.66
CA SER A 85 1.55 -8.21 1.56
C SER A 85 0.53 -7.55 0.63
N TYR A 86 0.38 -6.22 0.71
CA TYR A 86 -0.60 -5.48 -0.09
C TYR A 86 -0.21 -5.34 -1.57
N PHE A 87 1.07 -5.10 -1.85
CA PHE A 87 1.54 -4.75 -3.20
C PHE A 87 2.37 -5.85 -3.88
N GLY A 88 2.78 -6.89 -3.15
CA GLY A 88 3.64 -7.97 -3.64
C GLY A 88 5.11 -7.58 -3.83
N ILE A 89 5.45 -6.30 -3.64
CA ILE A 89 6.80 -5.72 -3.76
C ILE A 89 7.11 -4.86 -2.54
N THR A 90 8.39 -4.51 -2.36
CA THR A 90 8.80 -3.62 -1.27
C THR A 90 8.41 -2.16 -1.54
N PHE A 91 8.35 -1.35 -0.47
CA PHE A 91 8.15 0.11 -0.60
C PHE A 91 9.19 0.76 -1.52
N SER A 92 10.47 0.38 -1.39
CA SER A 92 11.54 0.95 -2.21
C SER A 92 11.36 0.63 -3.69
N GLU A 93 10.96 -0.60 -4.03
CA GLU A 93 10.66 -1.00 -5.41
C GLU A 93 9.43 -0.26 -5.95
N PHE A 94 8.40 -0.11 -5.15
CA PHE A 94 7.20 0.63 -5.55
C PHE A 94 7.51 2.11 -5.80
N LEU A 95 8.21 2.77 -4.88
CA LEU A 95 8.63 4.17 -5.01
C LEU A 95 9.52 4.37 -6.25
N GLU A 96 10.45 3.45 -6.48
CA GLU A 96 11.30 3.50 -7.69
C GLU A 96 10.46 3.41 -8.98
N GLN A 97 9.50 2.48 -9.05
CA GLN A 97 8.61 2.37 -10.20
C GLN A 97 7.79 3.65 -10.44
N VAL A 98 7.28 4.27 -9.36
CA VAL A 98 6.55 5.54 -9.45
C VAL A 98 7.46 6.66 -9.98
N ARG A 99 8.67 6.78 -9.46
CA ARG A 99 9.68 7.77 -9.90
C ARG A 99 10.03 7.58 -11.39
N ILE A 100 10.33 6.35 -11.81
CA ILE A 100 10.71 6.07 -13.20
C ILE A 100 9.53 6.28 -14.16
N ARG A 101 8.31 5.92 -13.79
CA ARG A 101 7.12 6.20 -14.61
C ARG A 101 6.93 7.70 -14.84
N ASN A 102 7.07 8.52 -13.80
CA ASN A 102 7.02 9.98 -13.94
C ASN A 102 8.21 10.53 -14.73
N ALA A 103 9.40 9.96 -14.56
CA ALA A 103 10.57 10.31 -15.36
C ALA A 103 10.35 10.07 -16.87
N CYS A 104 9.75 8.94 -17.24
CA CYS A 104 9.42 8.64 -18.63
C CYS A 104 8.50 9.71 -19.24
N ARG A 105 7.48 10.15 -18.49
CA ARG A 105 6.58 11.24 -18.92
C ARG A 105 7.35 12.54 -19.16
N LEU A 106 8.14 12.98 -18.18
CA LEU A 106 8.93 14.22 -18.28
C LEU A 106 9.95 14.18 -19.43
N LEU A 107 10.60 13.04 -19.64
CA LEU A 107 11.54 12.86 -20.76
C LEU A 107 10.84 12.96 -22.12
N ARG A 108 9.64 12.43 -22.28
CA ARG A 108 8.82 12.57 -23.50
C ARG A 108 8.36 14.00 -23.72
N GLU A 109 8.06 14.74 -22.66
CA GLU A 109 7.77 16.18 -22.69
C GLU A 109 9.01 17.04 -23.04
N GLY A 110 10.18 16.42 -23.22
CA GLY A 110 11.40 17.09 -23.63
C GLY A 110 12.28 17.61 -22.50
N CYS A 111 11.93 17.38 -21.24
CA CYS A 111 12.72 17.84 -20.09
C CYS A 111 14.17 17.30 -20.15
N PRO A 112 15.17 18.11 -19.78
CA PRO A 112 16.56 17.67 -19.66
C PRO A 112 16.71 16.55 -18.62
N VAL A 113 17.58 15.57 -18.91
CA VAL A 113 17.77 14.39 -18.02
C VAL A 113 18.13 14.79 -16.59
N LYS A 114 18.96 15.82 -16.42
CA LYS A 114 19.35 16.31 -15.10
C LYS A 114 18.15 16.86 -14.32
N GLU A 115 17.30 17.66 -14.94
CA GLU A 115 16.10 18.21 -14.33
C GLU A 115 15.10 17.10 -13.99
N VAL A 116 14.96 16.09 -14.86
CA VAL A 116 14.11 14.91 -14.58
C VAL A 116 14.60 14.17 -13.35
N ALA A 117 15.90 13.97 -13.16
CA ALA A 117 16.45 13.35 -11.96
C ALA A 117 16.04 14.11 -10.68
N GLU A 118 16.18 15.42 -10.69
CA GLU A 118 15.82 16.28 -9.56
C GLU A 118 14.30 16.25 -9.29
N GLN A 119 13.48 16.40 -10.32
CA GLN A 119 12.00 16.41 -10.21
C GLN A 119 11.40 15.06 -9.80
N THR A 120 12.14 13.99 -9.99
CA THR A 120 11.68 12.63 -9.63
C THR A 120 12.31 12.09 -8.34
N GLY A 121 12.92 12.95 -7.53
CA GLY A 121 13.39 12.62 -6.19
C GLY A 121 14.71 11.86 -6.13
N TYR A 122 15.54 11.96 -7.17
CA TYR A 122 16.91 11.42 -7.14
C TYR A 122 17.91 12.48 -6.70
N GLY A 123 18.74 12.14 -5.72
CA GLY A 123 19.76 13.05 -5.20
C GLY A 123 20.95 13.27 -6.15
N SER A 124 21.05 12.48 -7.24
CA SER A 124 22.10 12.66 -8.26
C SER A 124 21.67 12.09 -9.62
N ASP A 125 22.21 12.67 -10.69
CA ASP A 125 22.04 12.16 -12.07
C ASP A 125 22.55 10.72 -12.21
N TYR A 126 23.61 10.38 -11.50
CA TYR A 126 24.18 9.03 -11.51
C TYR A 126 23.22 7.98 -10.94
N SER A 127 22.65 8.25 -9.76
CA SER A 127 21.68 7.34 -9.13
C SER A 127 20.41 7.19 -9.98
N PHE A 128 19.94 8.29 -10.57
CA PHE A 128 18.81 8.29 -11.51
C PHE A 128 19.08 7.40 -12.73
N ARG A 129 20.19 7.61 -13.43
CA ARG A 129 20.53 6.82 -14.64
C ARG A 129 20.64 5.33 -14.35
N ARG A 130 21.20 4.96 -13.21
CA ARG A 130 21.27 3.56 -12.78
C ARG A 130 19.90 2.95 -12.54
N ALA A 131 19.04 3.65 -11.79
CA ALA A 131 17.69 3.22 -11.52
C ALA A 131 16.86 3.12 -12.81
N PHE A 132 16.93 4.14 -13.67
CA PHE A 132 16.23 4.17 -14.94
C PHE A 132 16.63 2.99 -15.85
N LYS A 133 17.92 2.72 -16.00
CA LYS A 133 18.42 1.60 -16.80
C LYS A 133 18.01 0.25 -16.20
N ARG A 134 18.00 0.13 -14.87
CA ARG A 134 17.56 -1.11 -14.18
C ARG A 134 16.08 -1.40 -14.44
N VAL A 135 15.22 -0.38 -14.36
CA VAL A 135 13.76 -0.54 -14.52
C VAL A 135 13.36 -0.64 -15.99
N MET A 136 13.93 0.21 -16.85
CA MET A 136 13.51 0.36 -18.25
C MET A 136 14.34 -0.47 -19.24
N GLY A 137 15.50 -0.99 -18.82
CA GLY A 137 16.45 -1.70 -19.71
C GLY A 137 17.23 -0.81 -20.68
N ILE A 138 16.87 0.48 -20.80
CA ILE A 138 17.50 1.48 -21.67
C ILE A 138 17.94 2.70 -20.86
N THR A 139 18.79 3.55 -21.46
CA THR A 139 19.18 4.81 -20.81
C THR A 139 18.13 5.90 -21.03
N PRO A 140 18.04 6.93 -20.12
CA PRO A 140 17.14 8.05 -20.31
C PRO A 140 17.32 8.78 -21.65
N SER A 141 18.58 8.90 -22.11
CA SER A 141 18.91 9.55 -23.38
C SER A 141 18.43 8.74 -24.59
N ASN A 142 18.33 7.42 -24.47
CA ASN A 142 17.81 6.58 -25.55
C ASN A 142 16.30 6.67 -25.67
N LEU A 143 15.57 6.84 -24.55
CA LEU A 143 14.12 7.03 -24.59
C LEU A 143 13.75 8.29 -25.42
N LYS A 144 14.50 9.39 -25.29
CA LYS A 144 14.29 10.63 -26.08
C LYS A 144 14.54 10.46 -27.59
N LYS A 145 15.34 9.47 -28.01
CA LYS A 145 15.69 9.28 -29.43
C LYS A 145 14.72 8.37 -30.18
N THR A 146 13.84 7.69 -29.46
CA THR A 146 12.94 6.65 -30.02
C THR A 146 11.61 7.24 -30.51
N GLU A 147 11.39 8.53 -30.30
CA GLU A 147 10.26 9.34 -30.82
C GLU A 147 10.75 10.38 -31.79
#